data_b1e5facc4da26b78a06c54caa338a70f
#
_entry.id   b1e5facc4da26b78a06c54caa338a70f
#
_cell.length_a   1.000
_cell.length_b   1.000
_cell.length_c   1.000
_cell.angle_alpha   90.00
_cell.angle_beta   90.00
_cell.angle_gamma   90.00
#
_symmetry.space_group_name_H-M   'P 1'
#
loop_
_entity.id
_entity.type
_entity.pdbx_description
1 polymer ?
#
loop_
_entity_poly.entity_id
_entity_poly.type
_entity_poly.pdbx_seq_one_letter_code
_entity_poly.pdbx_strand_id
1 'polypeptide(L)'
;MTDQSTVEQAIAAYAQALPEGELLEFSTAPFDRLDLPCRTATFFARDGRTRGGAGYGFTDDQALVGAMGEMTEEFAASRAVLQWPRQRATYQEMVQKRGLNGVCDPLTLCLDAGSGYTPDTPLEWVEVTRWTTGEPVRVPVEFVATYRGDVGANPLVTPITNGLGAGLTRAQAISHGLLELLQRDGNGVHIRALATGTALDLVTVTDPAARGLLDRLDAAGVDVVVKVASLDFGLPGFYVAGIDRDDARGGVPIMAAGGGEAVHPVAAVALQKALLEFCAARARMAFFHGPLEAVARVAPAGYLDRMLPGVDPAAQEPRALREMVRWLGLPLDGLRALLVPRVLRVTDQVAFADLPTADARLADDKEVLLHDIAGRLQAAGLDVLVADFSEFAGGVHAVKVIVPGLEVETLSYGRIGERNVRRLMDEDAETPLAGVGAAPARSRPVLLTPEAEERLGGPAWLDWEAVERTVGDLYPIYREPGRHAAPLAGERGLT
;
A
#
# COMPACT_ATOMS: atom_id res chain seq x y z
N MET A 1 -19.07 7.84 -13.47
CA MET A 1 -18.13 8.79 -14.19
C MET A 1 -18.08 10.07 -13.38
N THR A 2 -16.94 10.41 -12.80
CA THR A 2 -16.77 11.69 -12.09
C THR A 2 -16.91 12.81 -13.11
N ASP A 3 -17.76 13.80 -12.83
CA ASP A 3 -17.96 14.96 -13.71
C ASP A 3 -16.65 15.73 -13.87
N GLN A 4 -16.32 16.18 -15.09
CA GLN A 4 -15.10 16.94 -15.40
C GLN A 4 -14.94 18.16 -14.47
N SER A 5 -16.04 18.83 -14.14
CA SER A 5 -16.04 19.98 -13.23
C SER A 5 -15.59 19.61 -11.81
N THR A 6 -15.92 18.43 -11.33
CA THR A 6 -15.49 17.92 -10.01
C THR A 6 -13.98 17.60 -10.00
N VAL A 7 -13.44 17.09 -11.10
CA VAL A 7 -12.01 16.77 -11.24
C VAL A 7 -11.17 18.07 -11.25
N GLU A 8 -11.58 19.07 -12.01
CA GLU A 8 -10.92 20.38 -12.05
C GLU A 8 -10.97 21.10 -10.69
N GLN A 9 -12.09 20.99 -9.98
CA GLN A 9 -12.22 21.52 -8.62
C GLN A 9 -11.26 20.82 -7.65
N ALA A 10 -11.09 19.50 -7.76
CA ALA A 10 -10.16 18.73 -6.93
C ALA A 10 -8.72 19.16 -7.18
N ILE A 11 -8.30 19.29 -8.44
CA ILE A 11 -6.95 19.77 -8.79
C ILE A 11 -6.69 21.13 -8.16
N ALA A 12 -7.62 22.08 -8.31
CA ALA A 12 -7.49 23.42 -7.77
C ALA A 12 -7.42 23.42 -6.22
N ALA A 13 -8.26 22.61 -5.56
CA ALA A 13 -8.29 22.50 -4.10
C ALA A 13 -6.99 21.89 -3.55
N TYR A 14 -6.49 20.82 -4.16
CA TYR A 14 -5.21 20.22 -3.76
C TYR A 14 -4.03 21.16 -3.99
N ALA A 15 -4.01 21.92 -5.11
CA ALA A 15 -2.96 22.90 -5.35
C ALA A 15 -2.93 24.00 -4.27
N GLN A 16 -4.11 24.42 -3.80
CA GLN A 16 -4.23 25.42 -2.71
C GLN A 16 -3.85 24.86 -1.34
N ALA A 17 -3.98 23.54 -1.13
CA ALA A 17 -3.64 22.86 0.11
C ALA A 17 -2.13 22.75 0.36
N LEU A 18 -1.32 22.82 -0.69
CA LEU A 18 0.13 22.71 -0.58
C LEU A 18 0.75 23.92 0.13
N PRO A 19 1.83 23.73 0.92
CA PRO A 19 2.56 24.83 1.53
C PRO A 19 3.28 25.68 0.45
N GLU A 20 4.01 26.70 0.88
CA GLU A 20 4.87 27.44 -0.04
C GLU A 20 6.00 26.55 -0.59
N GLY A 21 6.12 26.49 -1.92
CA GLY A 21 7.08 25.66 -2.58
C GLY A 21 6.88 25.62 -4.10
N GLU A 22 7.49 24.66 -4.74
CA GLU A 22 7.39 24.45 -6.18
C GLU A 22 6.86 23.04 -6.47
N LEU A 23 5.80 22.98 -7.26
CA LEU A 23 5.22 21.73 -7.76
C LEU A 23 5.82 21.43 -9.14
N LEU A 24 6.37 20.24 -9.28
CA LEU A 24 6.78 19.68 -10.54
C LEU A 24 5.94 18.44 -10.83
N GLU A 25 5.15 18.46 -11.88
CA GLU A 25 4.30 17.35 -12.26
C GLU A 25 4.43 17.06 -13.75
N PHE A 26 4.35 15.79 -14.14
CA PHE A 26 4.42 15.36 -15.53
C PHE A 26 3.86 13.95 -15.70
N SER A 27 3.55 13.61 -16.97
CA SER A 27 3.09 12.26 -17.32
C SER A 27 4.25 11.27 -17.33
N THR A 28 4.02 10.12 -16.71
CA THR A 28 4.90 8.95 -16.78
C THR A 28 4.45 7.92 -17.83
N ALA A 29 3.32 8.16 -18.49
CA ALA A 29 2.83 7.30 -19.58
C ALA A 29 3.87 6.99 -20.67
N PRO A 30 4.77 7.92 -21.08
CA PRO A 30 5.77 7.64 -22.10
C PRO A 30 6.81 6.58 -21.71
N PHE A 31 6.87 6.14 -20.46
CA PHE A 31 7.73 5.03 -20.07
C PHE A 31 7.18 3.66 -20.45
N ASP A 32 5.87 3.54 -20.77
CA ASP A 32 5.27 2.28 -21.20
C ASP A 32 4.51 2.48 -22.53
N ARG A 33 4.54 1.46 -23.39
CA ARG A 33 3.79 1.41 -24.65
C ARG A 33 2.28 1.29 -24.49
N LEU A 34 1.81 1.08 -23.25
CA LEU A 34 0.37 1.04 -22.96
C LEU A 34 -0.30 2.39 -23.15
N ASP A 35 0.43 3.49 -23.07
CA ASP A 35 -0.10 4.85 -23.23
C ASP A 35 -1.37 5.10 -22.41
N LEU A 36 -1.37 4.62 -21.16
CA LEU A 36 -2.45 4.86 -20.21
C LEU A 36 -2.11 6.06 -19.33
N PRO A 37 -3.09 6.90 -19.00
CA PRO A 37 -2.86 8.07 -18.17
C PRO A 37 -2.27 7.71 -16.81
N CYS A 38 -1.03 8.12 -16.59
CA CYS A 38 -0.34 8.06 -15.32
C CYS A 38 0.55 9.29 -15.13
N ARG A 39 0.54 9.84 -13.93
CA ARG A 39 1.25 11.08 -13.64
C ARG A 39 2.06 10.93 -12.35
N THR A 40 3.16 11.65 -12.29
CA THR A 40 3.89 11.87 -11.06
C THR A 40 3.86 13.34 -10.71
N ALA A 41 3.75 13.64 -9.42
CA ALA A 41 3.90 14.96 -8.86
C ALA A 41 5.03 14.93 -7.83
N THR A 42 5.87 15.96 -7.81
CA THR A 42 6.91 16.13 -6.79
C THR A 42 6.86 17.57 -6.32
N PHE A 43 6.73 17.74 -5.01
CA PHE A 43 6.67 19.06 -4.40
C PHE A 43 7.93 19.32 -3.58
N PHE A 44 8.58 20.44 -3.86
CA PHE A 44 9.74 20.94 -3.15
C PHE A 44 9.31 22.09 -2.25
N ALA A 45 9.10 21.80 -0.98
CA ALA A 45 8.71 22.80 0.00
C ALA A 45 9.90 23.72 0.34
N ARG A 46 9.63 24.99 0.66
CA ARG A 46 10.67 25.95 1.04
C ARG A 46 11.42 25.57 2.32
N ASP A 47 10.83 24.78 3.19
CA ASP A 47 11.48 24.25 4.40
C ASP A 47 12.42 23.07 4.15
N GLY A 48 12.64 22.70 2.89
CA GLY A 48 13.53 21.62 2.45
C GLY A 48 12.87 20.24 2.39
N ARG A 49 11.61 20.09 2.77
CA ARG A 49 10.90 18.82 2.64
C ARG A 49 10.51 18.58 1.18
N THR A 50 10.69 17.36 0.72
CA THR A 50 10.24 16.92 -0.60
C THR A 50 9.24 15.79 -0.43
N ARG A 51 8.11 15.86 -1.13
CA ARG A 51 7.12 14.80 -1.19
C ARG A 51 6.75 14.55 -2.65
N GLY A 52 6.35 13.32 -2.95
CA GLY A 52 5.91 12.94 -4.27
C GLY A 52 4.67 12.08 -4.20
N GLY A 53 3.83 12.19 -5.21
CA GLY A 53 2.69 11.31 -5.42
C GLY A 53 2.71 10.75 -6.83
N ALA A 54 2.06 9.62 -7.01
CA ALA A 54 1.82 8.98 -8.29
C ALA A 54 0.32 8.72 -8.46
N GLY A 55 -0.22 9.02 -9.61
CA GLY A 55 -1.63 8.82 -9.87
C GLY A 55 -1.89 8.20 -11.24
N TYR A 56 -3.03 7.56 -11.35
CA TYR A 56 -3.48 6.86 -12.55
C TYR A 56 -4.99 7.03 -12.74
N GLY A 57 -5.46 6.81 -13.95
CA GLY A 57 -6.87 6.90 -14.25
C GLY A 57 -7.18 6.60 -15.71
N PHE A 58 -8.45 6.73 -16.07
CA PHE A 58 -8.89 6.68 -17.47
C PHE A 58 -8.62 7.98 -18.23
N THR A 59 -8.38 9.07 -17.50
CA THR A 59 -8.02 10.38 -18.05
C THR A 59 -6.79 10.94 -17.35
N ASP A 60 -6.09 11.86 -18.03
CA ASP A 60 -4.89 12.52 -17.50
C ASP A 60 -5.20 13.34 -16.22
N ASP A 61 -6.37 13.99 -16.19
CA ASP A 61 -6.83 14.76 -15.03
C ASP A 61 -7.12 13.85 -13.83
N GLN A 62 -7.71 12.67 -14.04
CA GLN A 62 -7.89 11.69 -12.96
C GLN A 62 -6.55 11.23 -12.39
N ALA A 63 -5.56 10.98 -13.26
CA ALA A 63 -4.22 10.63 -12.83
C ALA A 63 -3.56 11.76 -12.04
N LEU A 64 -3.73 13.02 -12.47
CA LEU A 64 -3.21 14.18 -11.75
C LEU A 64 -3.87 14.35 -10.38
N VAL A 65 -5.20 14.22 -10.27
CA VAL A 65 -5.92 14.26 -8.98
C VAL A 65 -5.37 13.22 -8.02
N GLY A 66 -5.14 11.99 -8.47
CA GLY A 66 -4.54 10.94 -7.65
C GLY A 66 -3.17 11.32 -7.12
N ALA A 67 -2.26 11.78 -8.00
CA ALA A 67 -0.91 12.19 -7.61
C ALA A 67 -0.90 13.38 -6.63
N MET A 68 -1.78 14.35 -6.82
CA MET A 68 -1.88 15.50 -5.92
C MET A 68 -2.54 15.16 -4.59
N GLY A 69 -3.53 14.25 -4.60
CA GLY A 69 -4.18 13.76 -3.39
C GLY A 69 -3.19 13.06 -2.46
N GLU A 70 -2.44 12.10 -2.98
CA GLU A 70 -1.39 11.37 -2.25
C GLU A 70 -0.36 12.32 -1.61
N MET A 71 0.09 13.29 -2.38
CA MET A 71 1.04 14.28 -1.88
C MET A 71 0.44 15.19 -0.79
N THR A 72 -0.83 15.59 -0.94
CA THR A 72 -1.51 16.48 0.03
C THR A 72 -1.73 15.77 1.37
N GLU A 73 -2.17 14.51 1.36
CA GLU A 73 -2.38 13.74 2.59
C GLU A 73 -1.07 13.53 3.36
N GLU A 74 0.05 13.26 2.68
CA GLU A 74 1.36 13.14 3.33
C GLU A 74 1.83 14.44 3.98
N PHE A 75 1.65 15.58 3.31
CA PHE A 75 2.00 16.88 3.89
C PHE A 75 1.12 17.23 5.10
N ALA A 76 -0.18 16.99 5.00
CA ALA A 76 -1.13 17.25 6.08
C ALA A 76 -0.81 16.37 7.30
N ALA A 77 -0.57 15.07 7.09
CA ALA A 77 -0.23 14.13 8.15
C ALA A 77 1.08 14.52 8.86
N SER A 78 2.15 14.80 8.12
CA SER A 78 3.44 15.20 8.70
C SER A 78 3.32 16.49 9.52
N ARG A 79 2.59 17.51 9.00
CA ARG A 79 2.35 18.77 9.73
C ARG A 79 1.55 18.55 11.01
N ALA A 80 0.50 17.74 10.95
CA ALA A 80 -0.34 17.43 12.11
C ALA A 80 0.46 16.70 13.19
N VAL A 81 1.15 15.63 12.83
CA VAL A 81 1.90 14.78 13.77
C VAL A 81 2.99 15.58 14.50
N LEU A 82 3.64 16.53 13.83
CA LEU A 82 4.65 17.40 14.46
C LEU A 82 4.06 18.42 15.45
N GLN A 83 2.78 18.77 15.33
CA GLN A 83 2.14 19.81 16.15
C GLN A 83 1.20 19.24 17.21
N TRP A 84 0.72 18.00 17.03
CA TRP A 84 -0.22 17.42 17.97
C TRP A 84 0.36 17.20 19.36
N PRO A 85 -0.44 17.44 20.42
CA PRO A 85 -0.04 17.14 21.78
C PRO A 85 0.21 15.65 21.97
N ARG A 86 1.38 15.32 22.49
CA ARG A 86 1.79 13.94 22.79
C ARG A 86 1.82 13.70 24.29
N GLN A 87 1.43 12.52 24.71
CA GLN A 87 1.57 12.07 26.09
C GLN A 87 2.44 10.83 26.14
N ARG A 88 3.55 10.86 26.88
CA ARG A 88 4.38 9.70 27.13
C ARG A 88 3.85 8.90 28.31
N ALA A 89 3.52 7.64 28.10
CA ALA A 89 3.02 6.72 29.12
C ALA A 89 3.13 5.27 28.65
N THR A 90 3.05 4.32 29.55
CA THR A 90 2.84 2.90 29.22
C THR A 90 1.38 2.65 28.86
N TYR A 91 1.08 1.51 28.21
CA TYR A 91 -0.30 1.12 27.92
C TYR A 91 -1.14 1.02 29.21
N GLN A 92 -0.59 0.40 30.25
CA GLN A 92 -1.28 0.24 31.54
C GLN A 92 -1.63 1.59 32.19
N GLU A 93 -0.69 2.54 32.19
CA GLU A 93 -0.95 3.90 32.70
C GLU A 93 -2.02 4.63 31.89
N MET A 94 -2.03 4.44 30.58
CA MET A 94 -3.06 5.04 29.71
C MET A 94 -4.44 4.45 29.98
N VAL A 95 -4.53 3.12 30.12
CA VAL A 95 -5.79 2.44 30.46
C VAL A 95 -6.30 2.88 31.84
N GLN A 96 -5.43 3.03 32.84
CA GLN A 96 -5.84 3.56 34.16
C GLN A 96 -6.43 4.96 34.09
N LYS A 97 -5.92 5.81 33.18
CA LYS A 97 -6.37 7.20 33.01
C LYS A 97 -7.63 7.36 32.17
N ARG A 98 -7.83 6.52 31.16
CA ARG A 98 -8.84 6.70 30.11
C ARG A 98 -9.87 5.56 30.02
N GLY A 99 -9.63 4.44 30.71
CA GLY A 99 -10.38 3.20 30.54
C GLY A 99 -9.97 2.45 29.26
N LEU A 100 -10.33 1.18 29.19
CA LEU A 100 -10.02 0.33 28.03
C LEU A 100 -10.56 0.88 26.71
N ASN A 101 -11.78 1.41 26.68
CA ASN A 101 -12.40 1.94 25.48
C ASN A 101 -11.74 3.23 24.95
N GLY A 102 -11.01 3.95 25.80
CA GLY A 102 -10.33 5.20 25.46
C GLY A 102 -8.88 5.02 24.99
N VAL A 103 -8.39 3.78 24.86
CA VAL A 103 -7.00 3.48 24.49
C VAL A 103 -6.97 2.29 23.53
N CYS A 104 -6.31 2.45 22.40
CA CYS A 104 -6.06 1.34 21.48
C CYS A 104 -4.93 0.45 22.06
N ASP A 105 -5.18 -0.85 22.17
CA ASP A 105 -4.14 -1.80 22.58
C ASP A 105 -3.13 -1.99 21.42
N PRO A 106 -1.84 -1.70 21.65
CA PRO A 106 -0.80 -1.89 20.62
C PRO A 106 -0.72 -3.31 20.08
N LEU A 107 -1.08 -4.34 20.87
CA LEU A 107 -1.10 -5.73 20.43
C LEU A 107 -2.15 -6.00 19.34
N THR A 108 -3.16 -5.13 19.20
CA THR A 108 -4.16 -5.23 18.12
C THR A 108 -3.71 -4.54 16.82
N LEU A 109 -2.56 -3.87 16.82
CA LEU A 109 -2.06 -3.07 15.69
C LEU A 109 -1.03 -3.82 14.82
N CYS A 110 -0.97 -5.15 14.94
CA CYS A 110 -0.10 -6.02 14.13
C CYS A 110 1.37 -5.59 14.19
N LEU A 111 2.01 -5.81 15.32
CA LEU A 111 3.43 -5.53 15.54
C LEU A 111 4.31 -6.49 14.75
N ASP A 112 5.59 -6.11 14.57
CA ASP A 112 6.57 -7.03 13.97
C ASP A 112 6.74 -8.28 14.84
N ALA A 113 6.71 -9.46 14.25
CA ALA A 113 6.99 -10.71 14.93
C ALA A 113 8.41 -10.67 15.54
N GLY A 114 8.48 -10.95 16.83
CA GLY A 114 9.70 -10.81 17.60
C GLY A 114 9.98 -9.39 18.11
N SER A 115 9.02 -8.47 18.00
CA SER A 115 9.10 -7.17 18.67
C SER A 115 9.30 -7.33 20.18
N GLY A 116 10.13 -6.48 20.77
CA GLY A 116 10.34 -6.43 22.21
C GLY A 116 9.27 -5.66 22.99
N TYR A 117 8.14 -5.34 22.38
CA TYR A 117 7.07 -4.61 23.03
C TYR A 117 6.49 -5.41 24.22
N THR A 118 6.23 -4.70 25.29
CA THR A 118 5.45 -5.16 26.47
C THR A 118 4.47 -4.06 26.88
N PRO A 119 3.40 -4.38 27.64
CA PRO A 119 2.47 -3.35 28.16
C PRO A 119 3.11 -2.28 29.06
N ASP A 120 4.34 -2.52 29.54
CA ASP A 120 5.14 -1.58 30.33
C ASP A 120 6.10 -0.75 29.45
N THR A 121 6.12 -0.94 28.14
CA THR A 121 6.93 -0.14 27.22
C THR A 121 6.35 1.28 27.11
N PRO A 122 7.13 2.34 27.46
CA PRO A 122 6.66 3.72 27.34
C PRO A 122 6.55 4.14 25.87
N LEU A 123 5.36 4.53 25.44
CA LEU A 123 5.06 5.03 24.10
C LEU A 123 4.64 6.50 24.14
N GLU A 124 4.72 7.18 23.01
CA GLU A 124 4.11 8.50 22.80
C GLU A 124 2.70 8.32 22.21
N TRP A 125 1.71 8.88 22.89
CA TRP A 125 0.30 8.73 22.53
C TRP A 125 -0.27 10.03 22.00
N VAL A 126 -1.03 9.94 20.91
CA VAL A 126 -1.84 11.02 20.35
C VAL A 126 -3.33 10.67 20.42
N GLU A 127 -4.19 11.65 20.26
CA GLU A 127 -5.63 11.47 20.28
C GLU A 127 -6.18 11.38 18.86
N VAL A 128 -6.99 10.37 18.61
CA VAL A 128 -7.76 10.15 17.38
C VAL A 128 -9.23 9.98 17.72
N THR A 129 -10.10 9.91 16.76
CA THR A 129 -11.55 9.79 16.98
C THR A 129 -12.08 8.46 16.53
N ARG A 130 -12.89 7.80 17.36
CA ARG A 130 -13.68 6.63 16.96
C ARG A 130 -14.78 7.09 15.98
N TRP A 131 -14.78 6.54 14.79
CA TRP A 131 -15.70 7.01 13.73
C TRP A 131 -17.17 6.85 14.11
N THR A 132 -17.52 5.75 14.78
CA THR A 132 -18.93 5.42 15.09
C THR A 132 -19.56 6.27 16.18
N THR A 133 -18.77 6.66 17.20
CA THR A 133 -19.31 7.38 18.39
C THR A 133 -18.79 8.81 18.51
N GLY A 134 -17.75 9.16 17.78
CA GLY A 134 -17.06 10.47 17.95
C GLY A 134 -16.19 10.53 19.21
N GLU A 135 -16.05 9.44 19.98
CA GLU A 135 -15.26 9.44 21.20
C GLU A 135 -13.76 9.50 20.93
N PRO A 136 -13.00 10.21 21.80
CA PRO A 136 -11.55 10.24 21.69
C PRO A 136 -10.91 8.91 22.12
N VAL A 137 -9.94 8.45 21.32
CA VAL A 137 -9.14 7.24 21.59
C VAL A 137 -7.65 7.58 21.50
N ARG A 138 -6.86 7.08 22.43
CA ARG A 138 -5.39 7.20 22.41
C ARG A 138 -4.76 6.09 21.57
N VAL A 139 -3.89 6.47 20.63
CA VAL A 139 -3.15 5.58 19.76
C VAL A 139 -1.67 5.94 19.81
N PRO A 140 -0.72 4.99 19.76
CA PRO A 140 0.69 5.33 19.67
C PRO A 140 0.98 6.13 18.39
N VAL A 141 1.78 7.19 18.51
CA VAL A 141 2.02 8.15 17.43
C VAL A 141 2.61 7.51 16.17
N GLU A 142 3.35 6.41 16.32
CA GLU A 142 3.96 5.66 15.22
C GLU A 142 2.93 5.08 14.23
N PHE A 143 1.71 4.80 14.71
CA PHE A 143 0.62 4.30 13.87
C PHE A 143 -0.16 5.41 13.15
N VAL A 144 0.01 6.64 13.62
CA VAL A 144 -0.59 7.84 13.01
C VAL A 144 0.40 8.52 12.05
N ALA A 145 1.67 8.56 12.41
CA ALA A 145 2.73 9.12 11.59
C ALA A 145 2.90 8.35 10.26
N THR A 146 3.42 9.03 9.25
CA THR A 146 3.65 8.48 7.91
C THR A 146 5.13 8.51 7.53
N TYR A 147 5.92 9.28 8.25
CA TYR A 147 7.33 9.45 8.00
C TYR A 147 8.17 9.23 9.27
N ARG A 148 9.26 8.48 9.15
CA ARG A 148 10.13 8.14 10.29
C ARG A 148 10.70 9.38 11.00
N GLY A 149 10.94 10.46 10.26
CA GLY A 149 11.43 11.72 10.83
C GLY A 149 10.45 12.44 11.74
N ASP A 150 9.17 12.09 11.70
CA ASP A 150 8.11 12.72 12.50
C ASP A 150 7.94 12.06 13.89
N VAL A 151 8.64 10.95 14.15
CA VAL A 151 8.63 10.20 15.41
C VAL A 151 10.02 10.10 16.03
N GLY A 152 10.10 9.60 17.26
CA GLY A 152 11.38 9.44 17.97
C GLY A 152 12.36 8.48 17.29
N ALA A 153 13.58 8.41 17.81
CA ALA A 153 14.70 7.67 17.20
C ALA A 153 14.46 6.16 17.08
N ASN A 154 13.67 5.57 18.01
CA ASN A 154 13.38 4.14 18.06
C ASN A 154 11.88 3.91 18.15
N PRO A 155 11.13 4.10 17.05
CA PRO A 155 9.70 3.84 17.03
C PRO A 155 9.42 2.33 17.17
N LEU A 156 8.28 1.99 17.75
CA LEU A 156 7.81 0.61 17.90
C LEU A 156 7.63 -0.08 16.55
N VAL A 157 7.16 0.67 15.56
CA VAL A 157 7.04 0.27 14.16
C VAL A 157 7.54 1.37 13.25
N THR A 158 7.99 1.03 12.05
CA THR A 158 8.27 2.03 11.02
C THR A 158 6.97 2.70 10.60
N PRO A 159 6.84 4.04 10.70
CA PRO A 159 5.68 4.76 10.18
C PRO A 159 5.51 4.55 8.67
N ILE A 160 4.28 4.38 8.24
CA ILE A 160 3.91 4.12 6.84
C ILE A 160 2.69 4.97 6.44
N THR A 161 2.47 5.12 5.14
CA THR A 161 1.36 5.90 4.58
C THR A 161 0.03 5.15 4.57
N ASN A 162 0.02 3.82 4.70
CA ASN A 162 -1.19 3.00 4.60
C ASN A 162 -2.32 3.51 5.51
N GLY A 163 -3.50 3.59 4.93
CA GLY A 163 -4.69 4.14 5.58
C GLY A 163 -4.84 5.66 5.45
N LEU A 164 -3.91 6.34 4.76
CA LEU A 164 -4.10 7.74 4.39
C LEU A 164 -5.25 7.89 3.39
N GLY A 165 -5.85 9.05 3.38
CA GLY A 165 -6.82 9.41 2.38
C GLY A 165 -7.03 10.91 2.33
N ALA A 166 -7.16 11.43 1.11
CA ALA A 166 -7.56 12.81 0.86
C ALA A 166 -8.83 12.88 0.00
N GLY A 167 -9.56 13.97 0.12
CA GLY A 167 -10.78 14.17 -0.65
C GLY A 167 -11.41 15.55 -0.47
N LEU A 168 -12.34 15.88 -1.37
CA LEU A 168 -13.16 17.08 -1.25
C LEU A 168 -14.21 16.94 -0.13
N THR A 169 -14.51 15.70 0.29
CA THR A 169 -15.37 15.44 1.44
C THR A 169 -14.68 14.50 2.43
N ARG A 170 -15.08 14.59 3.69
CA ARG A 170 -14.56 13.71 4.74
C ARG A 170 -14.84 12.24 4.46
N ALA A 171 -16.03 11.94 3.94
CA ALA A 171 -16.40 10.58 3.57
C ALA A 171 -15.52 10.01 2.46
N GLN A 172 -15.19 10.83 1.46
CA GLN A 172 -14.25 10.42 0.40
C GLN A 172 -12.87 10.07 0.98
N ALA A 173 -12.31 10.92 1.85
CA ALA A 173 -11.02 10.69 2.47
C ALA A 173 -11.02 9.40 3.33
N ILE A 174 -12.02 9.22 4.21
CA ILE A 174 -12.11 8.02 5.06
C ILE A 174 -12.34 6.77 4.23
N SER A 175 -13.23 6.79 3.23
CA SER A 175 -13.49 5.63 2.37
C SER A 175 -12.23 5.20 1.63
N HIS A 176 -11.42 6.15 1.15
CA HIS A 176 -10.16 5.85 0.48
C HIS A 176 -9.20 5.12 1.43
N GLY A 177 -8.95 5.67 2.62
CA GLY A 177 -8.09 5.05 3.62
C GLY A 177 -8.58 3.67 4.07
N LEU A 178 -9.90 3.46 4.24
CA LEU A 178 -10.47 2.15 4.58
C LEU A 178 -10.25 1.12 3.48
N LEU A 179 -10.50 1.48 2.22
CA LEU A 179 -10.31 0.58 1.09
C LEU A 179 -8.84 0.18 0.94
N GLU A 180 -7.92 1.12 1.17
CA GLU A 180 -6.50 0.80 1.17
C GLU A 180 -6.12 -0.16 2.30
N LEU A 181 -6.59 0.06 3.55
CA LEU A 181 -6.31 -0.87 4.64
C LEU A 181 -6.85 -2.28 4.36
N LEU A 182 -8.04 -2.39 3.80
CA LEU A 182 -8.64 -3.67 3.41
C LEU A 182 -7.83 -4.36 2.29
N GLN A 183 -7.32 -3.59 1.34
CA GLN A 183 -6.41 -4.05 0.31
C GLN A 183 -5.11 -4.60 0.94
N ARG A 184 -4.50 -3.86 1.86
CA ARG A 184 -3.27 -4.27 2.54
C ARG A 184 -3.49 -5.53 3.40
N ASP A 185 -4.56 -5.58 4.20
CA ASP A 185 -4.91 -6.78 4.98
C ASP A 185 -5.17 -8.00 4.08
N GLY A 186 -5.92 -7.82 3.00
CA GLY A 186 -6.22 -8.87 2.03
C GLY A 186 -5.00 -9.43 1.34
N ASN A 187 -4.06 -8.56 0.96
CA ASN A 187 -2.81 -8.97 0.32
C ASN A 187 -1.78 -9.57 1.28
N GLY A 188 -1.99 -9.45 2.57
CA GLY A 188 -1.02 -9.89 3.59
C GLY A 188 -0.59 -11.36 3.45
N VAL A 189 -1.54 -12.26 3.16
CA VAL A 189 -1.24 -13.69 2.91
C VAL A 189 -0.53 -13.86 1.57
N HIS A 190 -1.07 -13.24 0.51
CA HIS A 190 -0.50 -13.36 -0.83
C HIS A 190 0.97 -12.91 -0.86
N ILE A 191 1.26 -11.75 -0.32
CA ILE A 191 2.63 -11.21 -0.28
C ILE A 191 3.56 -12.13 0.50
N ARG A 192 3.18 -12.59 1.70
CA ARG A 192 4.06 -13.44 2.53
C ARG A 192 4.32 -14.80 1.95
N ALA A 193 3.27 -15.47 1.52
CA ALA A 193 3.34 -16.87 1.11
C ALA A 193 3.51 -17.04 -0.41
N LEU A 194 3.22 -16.00 -1.21
CA LEU A 194 2.97 -16.11 -2.66
C LEU A 194 1.97 -17.23 -2.98
N ALA A 195 1.06 -17.49 -2.02
CA ALA A 195 0.30 -18.72 -1.95
C ALA A 195 -0.96 -18.67 -2.78
N THR A 196 -1.59 -17.50 -2.94
CA THR A 196 -2.86 -17.42 -3.64
C THR A 196 -2.68 -17.82 -5.11
N GLY A 197 -2.88 -19.10 -5.37
CA GLY A 197 -2.92 -19.64 -6.72
C GLY A 197 -4.25 -19.35 -7.42
N THR A 198 -5.30 -18.95 -6.69
CA THR A 198 -6.61 -18.61 -7.25
C THR A 198 -6.54 -17.32 -8.03
N ALA A 199 -6.89 -17.40 -9.30
CA ALA A 199 -6.93 -16.26 -10.20
C ALA A 199 -8.33 -16.07 -10.77
N LEU A 200 -8.60 -14.85 -11.22
CA LEU A 200 -9.80 -14.56 -11.99
C LEU A 200 -9.67 -15.19 -13.39
N ASP A 201 -10.69 -15.92 -13.83
CA ASP A 201 -10.80 -16.34 -15.22
C ASP A 201 -11.14 -15.10 -16.08
N LEU A 202 -10.10 -14.57 -16.74
CA LEU A 202 -10.18 -13.33 -17.49
C LEU A 202 -11.16 -13.40 -18.68
N VAL A 203 -11.47 -14.59 -19.19
CA VAL A 203 -12.45 -14.76 -20.27
C VAL A 203 -13.86 -14.43 -19.80
N THR A 204 -14.14 -14.63 -18.52
CA THR A 204 -15.46 -14.41 -17.91
C THR A 204 -15.74 -12.95 -17.52
N VAL A 205 -14.76 -12.06 -17.65
CA VAL A 205 -14.93 -10.63 -17.32
C VAL A 205 -15.91 -9.98 -18.29
N THR A 206 -17.02 -9.48 -17.78
CA THR A 206 -18.10 -8.86 -18.56
C THR A 206 -18.11 -7.34 -18.46
N ASP A 207 -17.39 -6.74 -17.51
CA ASP A 207 -17.29 -5.28 -17.40
C ASP A 207 -16.54 -4.69 -18.59
N PRO A 208 -17.15 -3.74 -19.34
CA PRO A 208 -16.54 -3.24 -20.57
C PRO A 208 -15.22 -2.47 -20.36
N ALA A 209 -15.10 -1.73 -19.26
CA ALA A 209 -13.89 -0.95 -18.99
C ALA A 209 -12.71 -1.86 -18.60
N ALA A 210 -12.94 -2.83 -17.70
CA ALA A 210 -11.94 -3.83 -17.37
C ALA A 210 -11.55 -4.68 -18.59
N ARG A 211 -12.53 -5.09 -19.41
CA ARG A 211 -12.27 -5.80 -20.68
C ARG A 211 -11.39 -5.00 -21.61
N GLY A 212 -11.68 -3.70 -21.79
CA GLY A 212 -10.88 -2.82 -22.63
C GLY A 212 -9.42 -2.69 -22.14
N LEU A 213 -9.18 -2.68 -20.82
CA LEU A 213 -7.83 -2.69 -20.25
C LEU A 213 -7.10 -4.01 -20.53
N LEU A 214 -7.79 -5.16 -20.34
CA LEU A 214 -7.24 -6.48 -20.62
C LEU A 214 -6.90 -6.66 -22.10
N ASP A 215 -7.78 -6.23 -23.00
CA ASP A 215 -7.55 -6.27 -24.45
C ASP A 215 -6.35 -5.39 -24.86
N ARG A 216 -6.19 -4.24 -24.21
CA ARG A 216 -5.03 -3.35 -24.44
C ARG A 216 -3.72 -3.97 -23.97
N LEU A 217 -3.72 -4.64 -22.81
CA LEU A 217 -2.57 -5.37 -22.30
C LEU A 217 -2.19 -6.53 -23.22
N ASP A 218 -3.19 -7.30 -23.68
CA ASP A 218 -2.97 -8.40 -24.63
C ASP A 218 -2.39 -7.90 -25.97
N ALA A 219 -2.98 -6.85 -26.55
CA ALA A 219 -2.48 -6.21 -27.78
C ALA A 219 -1.06 -5.66 -27.62
N ALA A 220 -0.72 -5.17 -26.44
CA ALA A 220 0.64 -4.73 -26.10
C ALA A 220 1.61 -5.90 -25.86
N GLY A 221 1.14 -7.15 -25.83
CA GLY A 221 1.96 -8.33 -25.59
C GLY A 221 2.39 -8.47 -24.12
N VAL A 222 1.50 -8.14 -23.19
CA VAL A 222 1.71 -8.34 -21.76
C VAL A 222 0.85 -9.51 -21.30
N ASP A 223 1.49 -10.55 -20.74
CA ASP A 223 0.78 -11.62 -20.05
C ASP A 223 0.40 -11.15 -18.66
N VAL A 224 -0.88 -11.24 -18.32
CA VAL A 224 -1.44 -10.74 -17.06
C VAL A 224 -2.12 -11.85 -16.29
N VAL A 225 -1.91 -11.86 -14.98
CA VAL A 225 -2.65 -12.67 -14.01
C VAL A 225 -3.30 -11.73 -13.01
N VAL A 226 -4.60 -11.92 -12.79
CA VAL A 226 -5.37 -11.23 -11.75
C VAL A 226 -5.64 -12.23 -10.64
N LYS A 227 -4.93 -12.10 -9.53
CA LYS A 227 -5.15 -12.93 -8.34
C LYS A 227 -6.34 -12.41 -7.56
N VAL A 228 -7.15 -13.32 -7.02
CA VAL A 228 -8.14 -12.99 -5.99
C VAL A 228 -7.42 -12.99 -4.64
N ALA A 229 -6.99 -11.82 -4.21
CA ALA A 229 -6.17 -11.67 -2.99
C ALA A 229 -7.00 -11.86 -1.72
N SER A 230 -8.27 -11.42 -1.73
CA SER A 230 -9.19 -11.57 -0.60
C SER A 230 -10.64 -11.44 -1.04
N LEU A 231 -11.52 -12.13 -0.32
CA LEU A 231 -12.99 -11.95 -0.39
C LEU A 231 -13.56 -11.61 0.99
N ASP A 232 -12.70 -11.19 1.91
CA ASP A 232 -13.10 -10.87 3.29
C ASP A 232 -14.13 -9.75 3.33
N PHE A 233 -15.00 -9.83 4.32
CA PHE A 233 -16.10 -8.88 4.52
C PHE A 233 -17.06 -8.81 3.31
N GLY A 234 -17.01 -9.79 2.39
CA GLY A 234 -17.74 -9.76 1.13
C GLY A 234 -17.22 -8.68 0.15
N LEU A 235 -15.96 -8.32 0.27
CA LEU A 235 -15.28 -7.31 -0.56
C LEU A 235 -14.25 -8.02 -1.46
N PRO A 236 -14.44 -8.03 -2.79
CA PRO A 236 -13.43 -8.58 -3.68
C PRO A 236 -12.20 -7.70 -3.70
N GLY A 237 -11.05 -8.31 -3.43
CA GLY A 237 -9.72 -7.74 -3.51
C GLY A 237 -8.88 -8.44 -4.56
N PHE A 238 -8.22 -7.67 -5.41
CA PHE A 238 -7.37 -8.18 -6.49
C PHE A 238 -5.92 -7.74 -6.32
N TYR A 239 -5.03 -8.63 -6.74
CA TYR A 239 -3.62 -8.35 -7.00
C TYR A 239 -3.31 -8.70 -8.45
N VAL A 240 -2.87 -7.73 -9.23
CA VAL A 240 -2.53 -7.87 -10.65
C VAL A 240 -1.03 -7.90 -10.82
N ALA A 241 -0.53 -8.91 -11.50
CA ALA A 241 0.87 -9.02 -11.91
C ALA A 241 0.94 -9.41 -13.38
N GLY A 242 2.04 -9.08 -14.03
CA GLY A 242 2.19 -9.43 -15.44
C GLY A 242 3.62 -9.24 -15.93
N ILE A 243 3.90 -9.80 -17.13
CA ILE A 243 5.21 -9.77 -17.73
C ILE A 243 5.10 -9.65 -19.26
N ASP A 244 6.04 -8.96 -19.87
CA ASP A 244 6.11 -8.83 -21.32
C ASP A 244 6.40 -10.21 -21.97
N ARG A 245 5.75 -10.50 -23.10
CA ARG A 245 5.93 -11.76 -23.84
C ARG A 245 7.29 -11.85 -24.50
N ASP A 246 7.81 -10.74 -24.96
CA ASP A 246 9.11 -10.66 -25.64
C ASP A 246 9.78 -9.29 -25.41
N ASP A 247 11.11 -9.24 -25.64
CA ASP A 247 11.92 -8.03 -25.56
C ASP A 247 11.79 -7.11 -26.82
N ALA A 248 11.18 -7.63 -27.89
CA ALA A 248 11.20 -6.96 -29.20
C ALA A 248 10.34 -5.70 -29.25
N ARG A 249 9.45 -5.53 -28.27
CA ARG A 249 8.48 -4.40 -28.23
C ARG A 249 8.98 -3.18 -27.46
N GLY A 250 10.22 -3.21 -26.99
CA GLY A 250 10.85 -2.08 -26.30
C GLY A 250 10.22 -1.79 -24.93
N GLY A 251 10.81 -2.27 -23.89
CA GLY A 251 10.46 -2.00 -22.51
C GLY A 251 11.69 -2.14 -21.64
N VAL A 252 11.66 -1.58 -20.45
CA VAL A 252 12.69 -1.83 -19.46
C VAL A 252 12.26 -3.08 -18.69
N PRO A 253 13.05 -4.17 -18.66
CA PRO A 253 12.64 -5.43 -18.02
C PRO A 253 12.09 -5.29 -16.61
N ILE A 254 12.60 -4.33 -15.82
CA ILE A 254 12.16 -4.05 -14.45
C ILE A 254 10.67 -3.69 -14.34
N MET A 255 10.00 -3.33 -15.43
CA MET A 255 8.54 -3.10 -15.45
C MET A 255 7.76 -4.33 -15.00
N ALA A 256 8.33 -5.53 -15.14
CA ALA A 256 7.75 -6.78 -14.67
C ALA A 256 7.64 -6.87 -13.13
N ALA A 257 8.33 -6.02 -12.38
CA ALA A 257 8.19 -5.94 -10.92
C ALA A 257 6.97 -5.11 -10.48
N GLY A 258 6.31 -4.39 -11.41
CA GLY A 258 5.09 -3.63 -11.12
C GLY A 258 3.92 -4.54 -10.79
N GLY A 259 3.16 -4.18 -9.75
CA GLY A 259 1.91 -4.82 -9.38
C GLY A 259 0.79 -3.79 -9.27
N GLY A 260 -0.47 -4.21 -9.34
CA GLY A 260 -1.61 -3.36 -9.09
C GLY A 260 -2.58 -4.02 -8.13
N GLU A 261 -3.16 -3.25 -7.24
CA GLU A 261 -3.97 -3.75 -6.15
C GLU A 261 -5.23 -2.91 -5.95
N ALA A 262 -6.35 -3.53 -5.68
CA ALA A 262 -7.53 -2.81 -5.24
C ALA A 262 -8.54 -3.69 -4.53
N VAL A 263 -9.24 -3.12 -3.57
CA VAL A 263 -10.45 -3.65 -2.94
C VAL A 263 -11.58 -2.66 -3.15
N HIS A 264 -12.79 -3.15 -3.46
CA HIS A 264 -13.99 -2.33 -3.53
C HIS A 264 -15.23 -3.23 -3.41
N PRO A 265 -16.35 -2.79 -2.78
CA PRO A 265 -17.59 -3.58 -2.72
C PRO A 265 -18.16 -3.95 -4.10
N VAL A 266 -17.91 -3.12 -5.11
CA VAL A 266 -18.30 -3.38 -6.51
C VAL A 266 -17.12 -4.03 -7.24
N ALA A 267 -17.24 -5.31 -7.59
CA ALA A 267 -16.15 -6.09 -8.18
C ALA A 267 -15.58 -5.48 -9.47
N ALA A 268 -16.43 -4.91 -10.32
CA ALA A 268 -15.97 -4.21 -11.53
C ALA A 268 -15.05 -3.01 -11.22
N VAL A 269 -15.39 -2.23 -10.19
CA VAL A 269 -14.58 -1.08 -9.76
C VAL A 269 -13.24 -1.55 -9.18
N ALA A 270 -13.25 -2.59 -8.36
CA ALA A 270 -12.01 -3.17 -7.82
C ALA A 270 -11.09 -3.64 -8.95
N LEU A 271 -11.64 -4.39 -9.92
CA LEU A 271 -10.87 -4.90 -11.06
C LEU A 271 -10.32 -3.78 -11.95
N GLN A 272 -11.13 -2.78 -12.29
CA GLN A 272 -10.69 -1.61 -13.06
C GLN A 272 -9.52 -0.89 -12.37
N LYS A 273 -9.64 -0.61 -11.06
CA LYS A 273 -8.59 0.06 -10.28
C LYS A 273 -7.31 -0.75 -10.23
N ALA A 274 -7.39 -2.05 -9.93
CA ALA A 274 -6.22 -2.92 -9.86
C ALA A 274 -5.49 -3.01 -11.22
N LEU A 275 -6.24 -3.10 -12.33
CA LEU A 275 -5.65 -3.11 -13.69
C LEU A 275 -5.01 -1.76 -14.05
N LEU A 276 -5.65 -0.63 -13.73
CA LEU A 276 -5.09 0.70 -13.96
C LEU A 276 -3.83 0.92 -13.14
N GLU A 277 -3.85 0.51 -11.86
CA GLU A 277 -2.67 0.61 -10.99
C GLU A 277 -1.52 -0.25 -11.50
N PHE A 278 -1.79 -1.49 -11.94
CA PHE A 278 -0.77 -2.33 -12.58
C PHE A 278 -0.13 -1.64 -13.79
N CYS A 279 -0.93 -1.06 -14.68
CA CYS A 279 -0.42 -0.34 -15.83
C CYS A 279 0.45 0.86 -15.42
N ALA A 280 0.01 1.63 -14.41
CA ALA A 280 0.78 2.75 -13.90
C ALA A 280 2.05 2.29 -13.15
N ALA A 281 1.98 1.18 -12.41
CA ALA A 281 3.14 0.61 -11.71
C ALA A 281 4.23 0.18 -12.68
N ARG A 282 3.91 -0.35 -13.85
CA ARG A 282 4.88 -0.65 -14.91
C ARG A 282 5.66 0.59 -15.32
N ALA A 283 4.96 1.69 -15.63
CA ALA A 283 5.58 2.97 -15.98
C ALA A 283 6.38 3.56 -14.80
N ARG A 284 5.86 3.44 -13.57
CA ARG A 284 6.53 3.86 -12.34
C ARG A 284 7.85 3.10 -12.11
N MET A 285 7.86 1.77 -12.30
CA MET A 285 9.07 0.96 -12.18
C MET A 285 10.15 1.41 -13.17
N ALA A 286 9.76 1.65 -14.43
CA ALA A 286 10.68 2.19 -15.44
C ALA A 286 11.18 3.60 -15.08
N PHE A 287 10.33 4.46 -14.53
CA PHE A 287 10.68 5.80 -14.09
C PHE A 287 11.58 5.79 -12.84
N PHE A 288 11.27 4.98 -11.82
CA PHE A 288 11.99 4.98 -10.54
C PHE A 288 13.32 4.27 -10.60
N HIS A 289 13.39 3.17 -11.36
CA HIS A 289 14.52 2.24 -11.33
C HIS A 289 15.16 2.03 -12.71
N GLY A 290 14.53 2.51 -13.78
CA GLY A 290 15.09 2.44 -15.13
C GLY A 290 16.30 3.36 -15.33
N PRO A 291 16.93 3.30 -16.52
CA PRO A 291 18.11 4.10 -16.84
C PRO A 291 17.83 5.61 -16.70
N LEU A 292 18.72 6.36 -16.04
CA LEU A 292 18.56 7.81 -15.83
C LEU A 292 18.44 8.58 -17.14
N GLU A 293 19.09 8.11 -18.21
CA GLU A 293 18.94 8.68 -19.57
C GLU A 293 17.52 8.58 -20.10
N ALA A 294 16.80 7.50 -19.79
CA ALA A 294 15.38 7.39 -20.15
C ALA A 294 14.53 8.38 -19.35
N VAL A 295 14.84 8.57 -18.08
CA VAL A 295 14.20 9.58 -17.23
C VAL A 295 14.46 10.99 -17.80
N ALA A 296 15.69 11.30 -18.18
CA ALA A 296 16.05 12.61 -18.75
C ALA A 296 15.29 12.95 -20.06
N ARG A 297 14.87 11.93 -20.82
CA ARG A 297 14.08 12.15 -22.05
C ARG A 297 12.61 12.45 -21.81
N VAL A 298 12.05 11.97 -20.70
CA VAL A 298 10.61 12.07 -20.40
C VAL A 298 10.32 13.19 -19.39
N ALA A 299 11.15 13.28 -18.35
CA ALA A 299 10.98 14.27 -17.29
C ALA A 299 11.26 15.70 -17.82
N PRO A 300 10.64 16.73 -17.22
CA PRO A 300 10.94 18.12 -17.53
C PRO A 300 12.43 18.46 -17.34
N ALA A 301 12.90 19.43 -18.14
CA ALA A 301 14.28 19.91 -18.02
C ALA A 301 14.60 20.33 -16.57
N GLY A 302 15.77 19.91 -16.07
CA GLY A 302 16.22 20.20 -14.70
C GLY A 302 15.65 19.30 -13.62
N TYR A 303 14.78 18.32 -13.95
CA TYR A 303 14.24 17.38 -12.97
C TYR A 303 15.35 16.59 -12.26
N LEU A 304 16.24 15.94 -13.03
CA LEU A 304 17.33 15.14 -12.45
C LEU A 304 18.32 16.00 -11.66
N ASP A 305 18.61 17.22 -12.13
CA ASP A 305 19.52 18.15 -11.44
C ASP A 305 19.02 18.51 -10.03
N ARG A 306 17.70 18.49 -9.82
CA ARG A 306 17.07 18.76 -8.53
C ARG A 306 16.93 17.52 -7.67
N MET A 307 16.61 16.39 -8.29
CA MET A 307 16.31 15.15 -7.56
C MET A 307 17.59 14.44 -7.10
N LEU A 308 18.58 14.26 -7.98
CA LEU A 308 19.76 13.44 -7.70
C LEU A 308 20.62 13.92 -6.53
N PRO A 309 20.77 15.23 -6.25
CA PRO A 309 21.52 15.68 -5.07
C PRO A 309 20.92 15.20 -3.73
N GLY A 310 19.61 14.95 -3.68
CA GLY A 310 18.92 14.42 -2.51
C GLY A 310 18.85 12.88 -2.43
N VAL A 311 19.34 12.18 -3.47
CA VAL A 311 19.32 10.71 -3.52
C VAL A 311 20.63 10.17 -2.95
N ASP A 312 20.56 9.54 -1.78
CA ASP A 312 21.68 8.87 -1.16
C ASP A 312 21.50 7.34 -1.20
N PRO A 313 22.22 6.63 -2.09
CA PRO A 313 22.19 5.18 -2.13
C PRO A 313 22.67 4.52 -0.81
N ALA A 314 23.58 5.15 -0.07
CA ALA A 314 24.08 4.60 1.19
C ALA A 314 23.07 4.68 2.34
N ALA A 315 22.08 5.56 2.24
CA ALA A 315 20.98 5.66 3.20
C ALA A 315 19.84 4.67 2.94
N GLN A 316 19.88 3.93 1.82
CA GLN A 316 18.87 2.93 1.50
C GLN A 316 19.07 1.66 2.34
N GLU A 317 18.00 0.86 2.46
CA GLU A 317 18.13 -0.49 3.01
C GLU A 317 19.10 -1.29 2.14
N PRO A 318 20.21 -1.85 2.71
CA PRO A 318 21.26 -2.46 1.89
C PRO A 318 20.79 -3.64 1.03
N ARG A 319 19.83 -4.45 1.54
CA ARG A 319 19.29 -5.58 0.78
C ARG A 319 18.40 -5.10 -0.36
N ALA A 320 17.49 -4.16 -0.10
CA ALA A 320 16.61 -3.59 -1.12
C ALA A 320 17.43 -2.99 -2.29
N LEU A 321 18.45 -2.19 -1.97
CA LEU A 321 19.30 -1.59 -2.98
C LEU A 321 20.04 -2.66 -3.81
N ARG A 322 20.72 -3.60 -3.16
CA ARG A 322 21.51 -4.65 -3.82
C ARG A 322 20.64 -5.53 -4.72
N GLU A 323 19.48 -6.01 -4.21
CA GLU A 323 18.61 -6.88 -4.98
C GLU A 323 17.95 -6.15 -6.16
N MET A 324 17.60 -4.87 -6.00
CA MET A 324 17.08 -4.06 -7.09
C MET A 324 18.15 -3.86 -8.17
N VAL A 325 19.40 -3.51 -7.81
CA VAL A 325 20.49 -3.39 -8.78
C VAL A 325 20.75 -4.72 -9.50
N ARG A 326 20.70 -5.84 -8.78
CA ARG A 326 20.77 -7.18 -9.41
C ARG A 326 19.66 -7.38 -10.44
N TRP A 327 18.41 -7.02 -10.12
CA TRP A 327 17.28 -7.16 -11.05
C TRP A 327 17.42 -6.25 -12.27
N LEU A 328 17.96 -5.05 -12.11
CA LEU A 328 18.23 -4.13 -13.24
C LEU A 328 19.25 -4.70 -14.24
N GLY A 329 20.14 -5.57 -13.78
CA GLY A 329 21.09 -6.29 -14.64
C GLY A 329 20.54 -7.56 -15.31
N LEU A 330 19.30 -7.99 -14.99
CA LEU A 330 18.70 -9.18 -15.58
C LEU A 330 18.01 -8.84 -16.92
N PRO A 331 18.17 -9.70 -17.95
CA PRO A 331 17.32 -9.66 -19.12
C PRO A 331 15.89 -10.09 -18.77
N LEU A 332 14.91 -9.83 -19.65
CA LEU A 332 13.51 -10.23 -19.45
C LEU A 332 13.36 -11.72 -19.12
N ASP A 333 14.08 -12.61 -19.80
CA ASP A 333 14.03 -14.04 -19.52
C ASP A 333 14.52 -14.39 -18.11
N GLY A 334 15.48 -13.64 -17.58
CA GLY A 334 15.93 -13.78 -16.19
C GLY A 334 14.84 -13.41 -15.19
N LEU A 335 14.15 -12.30 -15.40
CA LEU A 335 13.00 -11.92 -14.58
C LEU A 335 11.83 -12.89 -14.76
N ARG A 336 11.58 -13.35 -15.98
CA ARG A 336 10.55 -14.35 -16.27
C ARG A 336 10.79 -15.64 -15.47
N ALA A 337 12.02 -16.12 -15.43
CA ALA A 337 12.38 -17.32 -14.67
C ALA A 337 12.13 -17.17 -13.16
N LEU A 338 12.23 -15.95 -12.62
CA LEU A 338 11.93 -15.67 -11.22
C LEU A 338 10.43 -15.53 -10.95
N LEU A 339 9.71 -14.81 -11.82
CA LEU A 339 8.33 -14.36 -11.55
C LEU A 339 7.27 -15.39 -11.95
N VAL A 340 7.42 -16.02 -13.12
CA VAL A 340 6.38 -16.90 -13.67
C VAL A 340 6.06 -18.09 -12.75
N PRO A 341 7.04 -18.83 -12.21
CA PRO A 341 6.74 -20.01 -11.39
C PRO A 341 6.19 -19.67 -10.00
N ARG A 342 6.23 -18.41 -9.60
CA ARG A 342 5.90 -17.97 -8.23
C ARG A 342 4.80 -16.90 -8.22
N VAL A 343 5.08 -15.70 -8.71
CA VAL A 343 4.15 -14.56 -8.69
C VAL A 343 2.99 -14.76 -9.66
N LEU A 344 3.28 -15.26 -10.88
CA LEU A 344 2.27 -15.49 -11.91
C LEU A 344 1.69 -16.92 -11.90
N ARG A 345 2.04 -17.74 -10.92
CA ARG A 345 1.51 -19.10 -10.80
C ARG A 345 -0.01 -19.08 -10.60
N VAL A 346 -0.74 -19.88 -11.39
CA VAL A 346 -2.19 -20.08 -11.25
C VAL A 346 -2.42 -21.56 -10.95
N THR A 347 -3.17 -21.86 -9.89
CA THR A 347 -3.53 -23.23 -9.49
C THR A 347 -5.03 -23.47 -9.58
N ASP A 348 -5.82 -22.41 -9.48
CA ASP A 348 -7.28 -22.44 -9.54
C ASP A 348 -7.84 -21.16 -10.17
N GLN A 349 -9.06 -21.21 -10.68
CA GLN A 349 -9.71 -20.06 -11.30
C GLN A 349 -11.16 -19.90 -10.82
N VAL A 350 -11.58 -18.64 -10.68
CA VAL A 350 -12.96 -18.26 -10.34
C VAL A 350 -13.52 -17.37 -11.44
N ALA A 351 -14.78 -17.61 -11.80
CA ALA A 351 -15.46 -16.77 -12.79
C ALA A 351 -15.84 -15.41 -12.18
N PHE A 352 -15.80 -14.36 -13.01
CA PHE A 352 -16.13 -13.00 -12.57
C PHE A 352 -17.56 -12.91 -11.94
N ALA A 353 -18.51 -13.65 -12.47
CA ALA A 353 -19.89 -13.69 -11.97
C ALA A 353 -20.03 -14.35 -10.58
N ASP A 354 -19.04 -15.13 -10.16
CA ASP A 354 -19.08 -15.83 -8.86
C ASP A 354 -18.49 -14.97 -7.72
N LEU A 355 -17.92 -13.80 -8.05
CA LEU A 355 -17.36 -12.88 -7.06
C LEU A 355 -18.49 -12.13 -6.32
N PRO A 356 -18.32 -11.87 -5.01
CA PRO A 356 -19.24 -10.98 -4.32
C PRO A 356 -19.18 -9.58 -4.94
N THR A 357 -20.35 -8.98 -5.15
CA THR A 357 -20.43 -7.62 -5.68
C THR A 357 -21.65 -6.90 -5.15
N ALA A 358 -21.48 -5.64 -4.77
CA ALA A 358 -22.57 -4.75 -4.41
C ALA A 358 -23.17 -4.07 -5.66
N ASP A 359 -24.28 -3.35 -5.46
CA ASP A 359 -24.87 -2.51 -6.51
C ASP A 359 -23.87 -1.44 -6.99
N ALA A 360 -23.77 -1.27 -8.31
CA ALA A 360 -22.80 -0.33 -8.91
C ALA A 360 -22.97 1.12 -8.41
N ARG A 361 -24.19 1.52 -8.03
CA ARG A 361 -24.48 2.86 -7.48
C ARG A 361 -23.73 3.16 -6.18
N LEU A 362 -23.27 2.14 -5.45
CA LEU A 362 -22.47 2.31 -4.24
C LEU A 362 -21.13 3.02 -4.54
N ALA A 363 -20.61 2.91 -5.73
CA ALA A 363 -19.37 3.60 -6.13
C ALA A 363 -19.52 5.13 -6.29
N ASP A 364 -20.75 5.59 -6.57
CA ASP A 364 -21.02 6.99 -6.90
C ASP A 364 -21.22 7.87 -5.66
N ASP A 365 -21.70 7.29 -4.53
CA ASP A 365 -21.98 8.02 -3.29
C ASP A 365 -20.99 7.63 -2.19
N LYS A 366 -20.09 8.55 -1.84
CA LYS A 366 -19.01 8.31 -0.88
C LYS A 366 -19.50 8.20 0.58
N GLU A 367 -20.61 8.83 0.93
CA GLU A 367 -21.23 8.66 2.26
C GLU A 367 -21.84 7.26 2.39
N VAL A 368 -22.56 6.80 1.38
CA VAL A 368 -23.14 5.45 1.36
C VAL A 368 -22.03 4.40 1.34
N LEU A 369 -20.99 4.61 0.54
CA LEU A 369 -19.83 3.71 0.48
C LEU A 369 -19.13 3.60 1.84
N LEU A 370 -18.88 4.73 2.51
CA LEU A 370 -18.26 4.75 3.84
C LEU A 370 -19.09 3.96 4.86
N HIS A 371 -20.40 4.18 4.88
CA HIS A 371 -21.28 3.48 5.81
C HIS A 371 -21.36 1.98 5.53
N ASP A 372 -21.37 1.56 4.26
CA ASP A 372 -21.36 0.14 3.88
C ASP A 372 -20.07 -0.54 4.38
N ILE A 373 -18.90 0.04 4.07
CA ILE A 373 -17.61 -0.54 4.46
C ILE A 373 -17.46 -0.58 5.99
N ALA A 374 -17.72 0.53 6.67
CA ALA A 374 -17.61 0.60 8.12
C ALA A 374 -18.61 -0.32 8.82
N GLY A 375 -19.83 -0.48 8.28
CA GLY A 375 -20.83 -1.41 8.78
C GLY A 375 -20.38 -2.88 8.68
N ARG A 376 -19.71 -3.27 7.60
CA ARG A 376 -19.13 -4.61 7.42
C ARG A 376 -18.02 -4.87 8.43
N LEU A 377 -17.15 -3.90 8.67
CA LEU A 377 -16.09 -3.99 9.68
C LEU A 377 -16.66 -4.11 11.08
N GLN A 378 -17.67 -3.29 11.43
CA GLN A 378 -18.36 -3.38 12.72
C GLN A 378 -19.04 -4.75 12.92
N ALA A 379 -19.70 -5.27 11.89
CA ALA A 379 -20.31 -6.60 11.95
C ALA A 379 -19.29 -7.73 12.22
N ALA A 380 -18.03 -7.49 11.81
CA ALA A 380 -16.90 -8.36 12.09
C ALA A 380 -16.21 -8.05 13.45
N GLY A 381 -16.73 -7.12 14.24
CA GLY A 381 -16.17 -6.73 15.53
C GLY A 381 -14.94 -5.82 15.44
N LEU A 382 -14.70 -5.21 14.29
CA LEU A 382 -13.56 -4.30 14.06
C LEU A 382 -14.00 -2.85 14.24
N ASP A 383 -13.16 -2.07 14.90
CA ASP A 383 -13.37 -0.66 15.19
C ASP A 383 -12.63 0.22 14.16
N VAL A 384 -13.21 1.36 13.81
CA VAL A 384 -12.62 2.32 12.88
C VAL A 384 -12.21 3.57 13.64
N LEU A 385 -10.92 3.85 13.69
CA LEU A 385 -10.33 5.03 14.28
C LEU A 385 -9.85 5.99 13.18
N VAL A 386 -10.03 7.29 13.37
CA VAL A 386 -9.71 8.32 12.39
C VAL A 386 -8.81 9.38 13.02
N ALA A 387 -7.59 9.49 12.52
CA ALA A 387 -6.72 10.64 12.72
C ALA A 387 -7.07 11.68 11.65
N ASP A 388 -7.65 12.81 12.04
CA ASP A 388 -8.15 13.83 11.12
C ASP A 388 -7.13 14.98 10.99
N PHE A 389 -6.55 15.14 9.81
CA PHE A 389 -5.53 16.14 9.48
C PHE A 389 -6.09 17.32 8.67
N SER A 390 -7.41 17.40 8.50
CA SER A 390 -8.05 18.37 7.60
C SER A 390 -7.71 19.83 7.94
N GLU A 391 -7.45 20.15 9.21
CA GLU A 391 -6.98 21.47 9.63
C GLU A 391 -5.66 21.88 8.95
N PHE A 392 -4.83 20.89 8.59
CA PHE A 392 -3.51 21.07 7.95
C PHE A 392 -3.56 20.90 6.43
N ALA A 393 -4.72 20.61 5.88
CA ALA A 393 -4.90 20.25 4.48
C ALA A 393 -5.50 21.37 3.60
N GLY A 394 -5.47 22.63 4.07
CA GLY A 394 -5.75 23.81 3.24
C GLY A 394 -7.15 23.90 2.63
N GLY A 395 -8.16 23.26 3.26
CA GLY A 395 -9.55 23.31 2.80
C GLY A 395 -10.05 22.03 2.13
N VAL A 396 -9.19 21.03 1.95
CA VAL A 396 -9.58 19.65 1.62
C VAL A 396 -9.57 18.79 2.88
N HIS A 397 -10.15 17.60 2.82
CA HIS A 397 -10.08 16.64 3.92
C HIS A 397 -8.89 15.72 3.73
N ALA A 398 -8.11 15.52 4.81
CA ALA A 398 -7.04 14.56 4.87
C ALA A 398 -7.12 13.79 6.18
N VAL A 399 -7.03 12.47 6.12
CA VAL A 399 -7.17 11.59 7.29
C VAL A 399 -6.16 10.45 7.22
N LYS A 400 -5.92 9.81 8.38
CA LYS A 400 -5.40 8.44 8.42
C LYS A 400 -6.37 7.56 9.18
N VAL A 401 -6.79 6.49 8.55
CA VAL A 401 -7.67 5.50 9.17
C VAL A 401 -6.81 4.42 9.82
N ILE A 402 -7.22 3.97 10.99
CA ILE A 402 -6.59 2.87 11.73
C ILE A 402 -7.70 1.90 12.12
N VAL A 403 -7.55 0.64 11.76
CA VAL A 403 -8.50 -0.42 12.12
C VAL A 403 -7.74 -1.50 12.90
N PRO A 404 -7.83 -1.48 14.25
CA PRO A 404 -7.20 -2.52 15.06
C PRO A 404 -7.66 -3.91 14.62
N GLY A 405 -6.73 -4.82 14.42
CA GLY A 405 -6.98 -6.17 13.90
C GLY A 405 -6.78 -6.35 12.40
N LEU A 406 -6.69 -5.26 11.60
CA LEU A 406 -6.25 -5.35 10.21
C LEU A 406 -4.74 -5.15 10.09
N GLU A 407 -4.12 -5.90 9.20
CA GLU A 407 -2.73 -5.65 8.82
C GLU A 407 -2.63 -4.46 7.87
N VAL A 408 -1.65 -3.61 8.12
CA VAL A 408 -1.54 -2.31 7.45
C VAL A 408 -0.32 -2.20 6.54
N GLU A 409 0.52 -3.23 6.51
CA GLU A 409 1.75 -3.19 5.74
C GLU A 409 1.94 -4.47 4.91
N THR A 410 2.02 -4.34 3.60
CA THR A 410 2.35 -5.42 2.67
C THR A 410 3.85 -5.58 2.45
N LEU A 411 4.62 -4.53 2.65
CA LEU A 411 6.08 -4.51 2.45
C LEU A 411 6.86 -5.07 3.64
N SER A 412 6.21 -5.20 4.81
CA SER A 412 6.80 -5.81 6.00
C SER A 412 6.15 -7.14 6.30
N TYR A 413 6.66 -8.18 5.70
CA TYR A 413 6.21 -9.54 5.99
C TYR A 413 6.39 -9.96 7.47
N GLY A 414 7.05 -9.16 8.28
CA GLY A 414 7.22 -9.35 9.73
C GLY A 414 6.04 -8.85 10.57
N ARG A 415 5.30 -7.84 10.10
CA ARG A 415 4.11 -7.34 10.79
C ARG A 415 2.92 -8.25 10.50
N ILE A 416 2.48 -8.98 11.51
CA ILE A 416 1.43 -9.99 11.36
C ILE A 416 0.51 -9.99 12.58
N GLY A 417 -0.79 -10.16 12.34
CA GLY A 417 -1.84 -10.27 13.36
C GLY A 417 -2.57 -11.60 13.32
N GLU A 418 -3.52 -11.78 14.23
CA GLU A 418 -4.32 -13.00 14.39
C GLU A 418 -4.95 -13.48 13.08
N ARG A 419 -5.54 -12.55 12.30
CA ARG A 419 -6.27 -12.89 11.07
C ARG A 419 -5.39 -13.57 10.03
N ASN A 420 -4.21 -13.01 9.80
CA ASN A 420 -3.30 -13.57 8.80
C ASN A 420 -2.47 -14.76 9.34
N VAL A 421 -2.25 -14.87 10.64
CA VAL A 421 -1.78 -16.14 11.22
C VAL A 421 -2.74 -17.26 10.88
N ARG A 422 -4.06 -17.07 11.11
CA ARG A 422 -5.09 -18.06 10.80
C ARG A 422 -5.11 -18.43 9.32
N ARG A 423 -5.10 -17.43 8.42
CA ARG A 423 -5.06 -17.66 6.98
C ARG A 423 -3.82 -18.44 6.54
N LEU A 424 -2.64 -18.10 7.07
CA LEU A 424 -1.40 -18.82 6.75
C LEU A 424 -1.39 -20.26 7.28
N MET A 425 -2.13 -20.55 8.36
CA MET A 425 -2.30 -21.92 8.85
C MET A 425 -3.25 -22.74 7.97
N ASP A 426 -4.25 -22.08 7.36
CA ASP A 426 -5.24 -22.71 6.49
C ASP A 426 -4.73 -22.89 5.05
N GLU A 427 -3.65 -22.19 4.67
CA GLU A 427 -2.99 -22.30 3.38
C GLU A 427 -2.15 -23.61 3.28
N ASP A 428 -1.61 -23.86 2.10
CA ASP A 428 -0.90 -25.09 1.69
C ASP A 428 -0.03 -25.68 2.81
N ALA A 429 -0.35 -26.89 3.21
CA ALA A 429 0.36 -27.65 4.25
C ALA A 429 1.86 -27.91 3.93
N GLU A 430 2.29 -27.70 2.69
CA GLU A 430 3.68 -27.90 2.28
C GLU A 430 4.60 -26.72 2.66
N THR A 431 4.06 -25.53 2.90
CA THR A 431 4.86 -24.33 3.26
C THR A 431 4.22 -23.49 4.36
N PRO A 432 4.03 -24.02 5.57
CA PRO A 432 3.45 -23.22 6.66
C PRO A 432 4.42 -22.09 7.06
N LEU A 433 4.01 -20.84 6.84
CA LEU A 433 4.79 -19.66 7.26
C LEU A 433 4.44 -19.21 8.68
N ALA A 434 3.35 -19.70 9.25
CA ALA A 434 2.93 -19.45 10.62
C ALA A 434 2.38 -20.70 11.27
N GLY A 435 2.39 -20.76 12.59
CA GLY A 435 1.86 -21.88 13.35
C GLY A 435 1.57 -21.50 14.79
N VAL A 436 0.85 -22.36 15.51
CA VAL A 436 0.43 -22.19 16.89
C VAL A 436 0.98 -23.32 17.77
N GLY A 437 1.27 -23.01 19.03
CA GLY A 437 1.79 -23.97 20.02
C GLY A 437 3.31 -23.92 20.17
N ALA A 438 4.00 -25.05 19.92
CA ALA A 438 5.45 -25.10 20.10
C ALA A 438 6.19 -24.28 19.04
N ALA A 439 7.15 -23.46 19.49
CA ALA A 439 7.95 -22.62 18.59
C ALA A 439 8.78 -23.49 17.59
N PRO A 440 8.62 -23.28 16.28
CA PRO A 440 9.55 -23.86 15.29
C PRO A 440 10.97 -23.31 15.48
N ALA A 441 11.96 -24.03 14.97
CA ALA A 441 13.34 -23.53 14.97
C ALA A 441 13.42 -22.22 14.15
N ARG A 442 14.12 -21.21 14.69
CA ARG A 442 14.28 -19.89 14.06
C ARG A 442 12.98 -19.14 13.76
N SER A 443 11.92 -19.45 14.54
CA SER A 443 10.67 -18.68 14.49
C SER A 443 10.75 -17.41 15.33
N ARG A 444 9.82 -16.49 15.08
CA ARG A 444 9.61 -15.27 15.85
C ARG A 444 8.21 -15.28 16.47
N PRO A 445 8.07 -14.92 17.77
CA PRO A 445 6.74 -14.84 18.38
C PRO A 445 5.91 -13.75 17.69
N VAL A 446 4.68 -14.08 17.34
CA VAL A 446 3.68 -13.07 16.94
C VAL A 446 3.13 -12.45 18.21
N LEU A 447 3.09 -11.13 18.28
CA LEU A 447 2.59 -10.41 19.44
C LEU A 447 1.09 -10.24 19.34
N LEU A 448 0.36 -10.94 20.20
CA LEU A 448 -1.10 -10.99 20.21
C LEU A 448 -1.63 -10.68 21.62
N THR A 449 -2.90 -10.29 21.69
CA THR A 449 -3.60 -10.24 22.98
C THR A 449 -3.86 -11.66 23.51
N PRO A 450 -4.01 -11.86 24.85
CA PRO A 450 -4.34 -13.16 25.40
C PRO A 450 -5.60 -13.79 24.79
N GLU A 451 -6.61 -12.98 24.48
CA GLU A 451 -7.85 -13.44 23.86
C GLU A 451 -7.64 -13.90 22.43
N ALA A 452 -6.72 -13.28 21.68
CA ALA A 452 -6.35 -13.71 20.34
C ALA A 452 -5.58 -15.03 20.37
N GLU A 453 -4.65 -15.21 21.31
CA GLU A 453 -3.97 -16.49 21.53
C GLU A 453 -4.96 -17.59 21.90
N GLU A 454 -5.93 -17.32 22.78
CA GLU A 454 -6.98 -18.29 23.12
C GLU A 454 -7.80 -18.69 21.89
N ARG A 455 -8.21 -17.74 21.05
CA ARG A 455 -8.95 -18.04 19.80
C ARG A 455 -8.15 -18.84 18.79
N LEU A 456 -6.83 -18.70 18.79
CA LEU A 456 -5.92 -19.48 17.92
C LEU A 456 -5.59 -20.86 18.53
N GLY A 457 -5.82 -21.08 19.84
CA GLY A 457 -5.47 -22.30 20.54
C GLY A 457 -4.07 -22.31 21.13
N GLY A 458 -3.42 -21.14 21.24
CA GLY A 458 -2.11 -20.96 21.89
C GLY A 458 -1.28 -19.82 21.26
N PRO A 459 -0.05 -19.61 21.76
CA PRO A 459 0.86 -18.61 21.23
C PRO A 459 1.21 -18.91 19.77
N ALA A 460 1.25 -17.85 18.95
CA ALA A 460 1.52 -17.96 17.52
C ALA A 460 2.97 -17.59 17.19
N TRP A 461 3.48 -18.21 16.14
CA TRP A 461 4.86 -18.07 15.71
C TRP A 461 4.93 -17.86 14.19
N LEU A 462 5.76 -16.94 13.74
CA LEU A 462 6.11 -16.77 12.34
C LEU A 462 7.40 -17.54 12.05
N ASP A 463 7.36 -18.51 11.13
CA ASP A 463 8.54 -19.22 10.65
C ASP A 463 9.37 -18.29 9.76
N TRP A 464 10.34 -17.63 10.40
CA TRP A 464 11.18 -16.65 9.73
C TRP A 464 12.06 -17.27 8.64
N GLU A 465 12.46 -18.53 8.81
CA GLU A 465 13.27 -19.23 7.81
C GLU A 465 12.45 -19.58 6.56
N ALA A 466 11.19 -19.97 6.74
CA ALA A 466 10.26 -20.18 5.63
C ALA A 466 9.98 -18.86 4.88
N VAL A 467 9.75 -17.77 5.60
CA VAL A 467 9.59 -16.44 5.00
C VAL A 467 10.81 -16.06 4.17
N GLU A 468 12.03 -16.20 4.72
CA GLU A 468 13.26 -15.86 4.00
C GLU A 468 13.47 -16.72 2.75
N ARG A 469 13.10 -18.00 2.78
CA ARG A 469 13.13 -18.87 1.58
C ARG A 469 12.10 -18.41 0.54
N THR A 470 10.90 -18.03 0.96
CA THR A 470 9.82 -17.58 0.07
C THR A 470 10.17 -16.25 -0.59
N VAL A 471 10.61 -15.28 0.19
CA VAL A 471 11.04 -13.95 -0.29
C VAL A 471 12.26 -14.10 -1.20
N GLY A 472 13.36 -14.67 -0.68
CA GLY A 472 14.57 -15.02 -1.44
C GLY A 472 14.95 -13.97 -2.48
N ASP A 473 15.04 -14.40 -3.73
CA ASP A 473 15.39 -13.59 -4.90
C ASP A 473 14.28 -12.62 -5.34
N LEU A 474 13.07 -12.72 -4.75
CA LEU A 474 11.93 -11.84 -5.04
C LEU A 474 11.90 -10.60 -4.14
N TYR A 475 12.97 -10.33 -3.39
CA TYR A 475 13.03 -9.22 -2.44
C TYR A 475 12.59 -7.85 -3.02
N PRO A 476 12.89 -7.49 -4.29
CA PRO A 476 12.41 -6.25 -4.89
C PRO A 476 10.88 -6.08 -4.96
N ILE A 477 10.11 -7.18 -4.88
CA ILE A 477 8.63 -7.11 -4.78
C ILE A 477 8.19 -6.65 -3.39
N TYR A 478 8.98 -6.98 -2.35
CA TYR A 478 8.66 -6.68 -0.95
C TYR A 478 9.25 -5.36 -0.47
N ARG A 479 10.38 -4.94 -1.06
CA ARG A 479 11.10 -3.73 -0.68
C ARG A 479 11.72 -3.07 -1.90
N GLU A 480 11.28 -1.86 -2.17
CA GLU A 480 11.89 -1.01 -3.19
C GLU A 480 12.84 -0.01 -2.52
N PRO A 481 14.03 0.25 -3.08
CA PRO A 481 14.84 1.40 -2.68
C PRO A 481 14.17 2.69 -3.15
N GLY A 482 14.58 3.81 -2.58
CA GLY A 482 14.07 5.12 -2.98
C GLY A 482 14.26 5.41 -4.47
N ARG A 483 13.42 6.30 -5.00
CA ARG A 483 13.42 6.74 -6.41
C ARG A 483 14.84 7.10 -6.87
N HIS A 484 15.26 6.54 -8.00
CA HIS A 484 16.57 6.72 -8.65
C HIS A 484 17.79 6.21 -7.86
N ALA A 485 17.62 5.65 -6.66
CA ALA A 485 18.75 5.19 -5.86
C ALA A 485 19.46 3.98 -6.49
N ALA A 486 18.72 3.03 -7.03
CA ALA A 486 19.33 1.83 -7.63
C ALA A 486 20.08 2.11 -8.94
N PRO A 487 19.52 2.84 -9.94
CA PRO A 487 20.30 3.19 -11.11
C PRO A 487 21.51 4.05 -10.78
N LEU A 488 21.40 5.01 -9.83
CA LEU A 488 22.52 5.83 -9.39
C LEU A 488 23.61 5.00 -8.70
N ALA A 489 23.24 4.00 -7.91
CA ALA A 489 24.21 3.07 -7.28
C ALA A 489 24.92 2.22 -8.32
N GLY A 490 24.19 1.70 -9.31
CA GLY A 490 24.77 0.96 -10.42
C GLY A 490 25.81 1.75 -11.23
N GLU A 491 25.48 3.01 -11.59
CA GLU A 491 26.40 3.91 -12.29
C GLU A 491 27.68 4.22 -11.48
N ARG A 492 27.56 4.26 -10.16
CA ARG A 492 28.70 4.52 -9.25
C ARG A 492 29.46 3.27 -8.81
N GLY A 493 29.01 2.07 -9.18
CA GLY A 493 29.63 0.81 -8.77
C GLY A 493 29.57 0.58 -7.25
N LEU A 494 28.46 1.00 -6.60
CA LEU A 494 28.29 0.95 -5.15
C LEU A 494 27.59 -0.32 -4.63
N THR A 495 27.53 -1.41 -5.38
CA THR A 495 26.85 -2.67 -5.02
C THR A 495 27.74 -3.86 -5.13
#